data_02e22fa4152d127caedd4a2ce1ab5d63
#
_entry.id   02e22fa4152d127caedd4a2ce1ab5d63
#
_cell.length_a   1.000
_cell.length_b   1.000
_cell.length_c   1.000
_cell.angle_alpha   90.00
_cell.angle_beta   90.00
_cell.angle_gamma   90.00
#
_symmetry.space_group_name_H-M   'P 1'
#
loop_
_entity.id
_entity.type
_entity.pdbx_description
1 polymer ?
#
loop_
_entity_poly.entity_id
_entity_poly.type
_entity_poly.pdbx_seq_one_letter_code
_entity_poly.pdbx_strand_id
1 'polypeptide(L)'
;MKLLVADIGGTNARFAYQEKNNSDLNNFAYLKCSDYENIYDAIDHYQQKNNLDIENMSIAVASTTKKNDIKFTNNHWNFKQSDFLKYFNLNKLIFVNDFVAQCLSLASFYKDISENRTINDKLLNDYDLKTIKSGTPIKNAPLLVTGPGTGSVSYTHLRAHETNQ
;
A
#
# COMPACT_ATOMS: atom_id res chain seq x y z
N MET A 1 6.55 11.27 -15.78
CA MET A 1 5.52 10.30 -15.34
C MET A 1 5.48 10.33 -13.83
N LYS A 2 4.34 10.68 -13.27
CA LYS A 2 4.13 10.71 -11.82
C LYS A 2 3.18 9.57 -11.42
N LEU A 3 3.52 8.88 -10.33
CA LEU A 3 2.73 7.81 -9.74
C LEU A 3 2.17 8.28 -8.40
N LEU A 4 0.86 8.36 -8.26
CA LEU A 4 0.22 8.51 -6.96
C LEU A 4 0.23 7.16 -6.24
N VAL A 5 0.66 7.16 -4.99
CA VAL A 5 0.49 6.04 -4.07
C VAL A 5 -0.44 6.46 -2.94
N ALA A 6 -1.36 5.57 -2.58
CA ALA A 6 -2.32 5.87 -1.52
C ALA A 6 -2.59 4.63 -0.64
N ASP A 7 -2.92 4.90 0.62
CA ASP A 7 -3.41 3.93 1.59
C ASP A 7 -4.73 4.46 2.17
N ILE A 8 -5.83 3.81 1.82
CA ILE A 8 -7.19 4.24 2.15
C ILE A 8 -7.79 3.28 3.17
N GLY A 9 -7.83 3.76 4.41
CA GLY A 9 -8.47 3.04 5.52
C GLY A 9 -9.93 3.44 5.73
N GLY A 10 -10.47 2.98 6.86
CA GLY A 10 -11.85 3.31 7.26
C GLY A 10 -12.04 4.77 7.66
N THR A 11 -11.02 5.41 8.22
CA THR A 11 -11.11 6.76 8.79
C THR A 11 -10.19 7.75 8.08
N ASN A 12 -9.02 7.29 7.66
CA ASN A 12 -7.99 8.14 7.10
C ASN A 12 -7.55 7.64 5.73
N ALA A 13 -7.22 8.58 4.85
CA ALA A 13 -6.58 8.37 3.58
C ALA A 13 -5.18 8.99 3.61
N ARG A 14 -4.18 8.24 3.21
CA ARG A 14 -2.79 8.67 3.13
C ARG A 14 -2.38 8.71 1.67
N PHE A 15 -1.72 9.79 1.29
CA PHE A 15 -1.26 10.02 -0.08
C PHE A 15 0.20 10.40 -0.09
N ALA A 16 0.88 9.96 -1.11
CA ALA A 16 2.19 10.45 -1.53
C ALA A 16 2.32 10.28 -3.03
N TYR A 17 3.31 10.91 -3.66
CA TYR A 17 3.61 10.65 -5.04
C TYR A 17 5.09 10.32 -5.26
N GLN A 18 5.35 9.60 -6.33
CA GLN A 18 6.68 9.22 -6.78
C GLN A 18 6.91 9.73 -8.19
N GLU A 19 8.08 10.30 -8.45
CA GLU A 19 8.49 10.69 -9.80
C GLU A 19 9.17 9.53 -10.54
N LYS A 20 9.06 9.53 -11.86
CA LYS A 20 9.80 8.58 -12.68
C LYS A 20 11.31 8.75 -12.43
N ASN A 21 12.00 7.67 -12.18
CA ASN A 21 13.43 7.61 -11.89
C ASN A 21 13.85 8.06 -10.47
N ASN A 22 12.89 8.30 -9.58
CA ASN A 22 13.16 8.50 -8.17
C ASN A 22 12.38 7.48 -7.34
N SER A 23 13.04 6.77 -6.43
CA SER A 23 12.38 5.84 -5.50
C SER A 23 11.71 6.53 -4.33
N ASP A 24 12.01 7.81 -4.10
CA ASP A 24 11.52 8.54 -2.95
C ASP A 24 10.05 8.93 -3.11
N LEU A 25 9.32 8.82 -2.02
CA LEU A 25 7.95 9.31 -1.91
C LEU A 25 7.97 10.75 -1.43
N ASN A 26 7.18 11.60 -2.08
CA ASN A 26 7.12 13.03 -1.84
C ASN A 26 5.73 13.48 -1.41
N ASN A 27 5.66 14.61 -0.74
CA ASN A 27 4.42 15.32 -0.36
C ASN A 27 3.41 14.43 0.36
N PHE A 28 3.85 13.79 1.44
CA PHE A 28 2.97 13.00 2.29
C PHE A 28 1.80 13.84 2.80
N ALA A 29 0.60 13.32 2.64
CA ALA A 29 -0.63 13.93 3.16
C ALA A 29 -1.47 12.90 3.91
N TYR A 30 -2.08 13.35 5.00
CA TYR A 30 -3.01 12.60 5.82
C TYR A 30 -4.34 13.34 5.81
N LEU A 31 -5.34 12.75 5.19
CA LEU A 31 -6.67 13.33 5.06
C LEU A 31 -7.68 12.46 5.81
N LYS A 32 -8.64 13.09 6.50
CA LYS A 32 -9.76 12.35 7.09
C LYS A 32 -10.78 12.06 6.00
N CYS A 33 -11.22 10.82 5.90
CA CYS A 33 -12.23 10.44 4.90
C CYS A 33 -13.56 11.20 5.10
N SER A 34 -13.89 11.55 6.34
CA SER A 34 -15.10 12.33 6.68
C SER A 34 -15.13 13.75 6.12
N ASP A 35 -13.98 14.30 5.75
CA ASP A 35 -13.86 15.68 5.26
C ASP A 35 -14.16 15.79 3.75
N TYR A 36 -14.39 14.66 3.08
CA TYR A 36 -14.64 14.57 1.64
C TYR A 36 -15.88 13.70 1.37
N GLU A 37 -16.68 14.11 0.42
CA GLU A 37 -17.89 13.37 0.03
C GLU A 37 -17.55 11.99 -0.55
N ASN A 38 -16.48 11.92 -1.31
CA ASN A 38 -16.02 10.70 -1.97
C ASN A 38 -14.48 10.70 -2.14
N ILE A 39 -13.95 9.58 -2.62
CA ILE A 39 -12.50 9.41 -2.83
C ILE A 39 -11.97 10.28 -3.96
N TYR A 40 -12.78 10.61 -4.97
CA TYR A 40 -12.34 11.46 -6.10
C TYR A 40 -12.02 12.86 -5.61
N ASP A 41 -12.87 13.44 -4.76
CA ASP A 41 -12.67 14.78 -4.18
C ASP A 41 -11.40 14.83 -3.33
N ALA A 42 -11.10 13.78 -2.57
CA ALA A 42 -9.88 13.71 -1.76
C ALA A 42 -8.62 13.65 -2.64
N ILE A 43 -8.65 12.89 -3.72
CA ILE A 43 -7.54 12.80 -4.67
C ILE A 43 -7.38 14.10 -5.45
N ASP A 44 -8.47 14.70 -5.92
CA ASP A 44 -8.44 16.00 -6.62
C ASP A 44 -7.87 17.09 -5.74
N HIS A 45 -8.29 17.15 -4.47
CA HIS A 45 -7.72 18.07 -3.49
C HIS A 45 -6.20 17.86 -3.33
N TYR A 46 -5.75 16.62 -3.21
CA TYR A 46 -4.34 16.31 -3.09
C TYR A 46 -3.55 16.73 -4.33
N GLN A 47 -4.07 16.46 -5.54
CA GLN A 47 -3.43 16.83 -6.81
C GLN A 47 -3.34 18.35 -6.96
N GLN A 48 -4.43 19.06 -6.70
CA GLN A 48 -4.51 20.53 -6.81
C GLN A 48 -3.55 21.21 -5.83
N LYS A 49 -3.56 20.77 -4.56
CA LYS A 49 -2.69 21.33 -3.52
C LYS A 49 -1.20 21.19 -3.83
N ASN A 50 -0.83 20.13 -4.54
CA ASN A 50 0.57 19.84 -4.87
C ASN A 50 0.94 20.16 -6.32
N ASN A 51 0.02 20.73 -7.10
CA ASN A 51 0.18 21.03 -8.53
C ASN A 51 0.66 19.79 -9.31
N LEU A 52 -0.04 18.66 -9.14
CA LEU A 52 0.31 17.37 -9.73
C LEU A 52 -0.62 17.04 -10.88
N ASP A 53 -0.04 16.54 -11.96
CA ASP A 53 -0.71 15.81 -13.02
C ASP A 53 -0.30 14.34 -12.92
N ILE A 54 -1.22 13.51 -12.44
CA ILE A 54 -0.97 12.09 -12.12
C ILE A 54 -1.45 11.23 -13.28
N GLU A 55 -0.54 10.46 -13.84
CA GLU A 55 -0.79 9.55 -14.96
C GLU A 55 -1.04 8.10 -14.51
N ASN A 56 -0.56 7.74 -13.33
CA ASN A 56 -0.67 6.38 -12.79
C ASN A 56 -1.01 6.41 -11.31
N MET A 57 -1.77 5.42 -10.85
CA MET A 57 -2.11 5.28 -9.44
C MET A 57 -1.91 3.85 -8.94
N SER A 58 -1.42 3.73 -7.70
CA SER A 58 -1.38 2.49 -6.92
C SER A 58 -2.01 2.74 -5.56
N ILE A 59 -3.16 2.11 -5.30
CA ILE A 59 -4.00 2.43 -4.15
C ILE A 59 -4.23 1.16 -3.33
N ALA A 60 -3.75 1.17 -2.09
CA ALA A 60 -4.11 0.18 -1.09
C ALA A 60 -5.45 0.56 -0.45
N VAL A 61 -6.35 -0.40 -0.30
CA VAL A 61 -7.69 -0.17 0.25
C VAL A 61 -8.04 -1.22 1.31
N ALA A 62 -8.64 -0.78 2.41
CA ALA A 62 -9.17 -1.66 3.45
C ALA A 62 -10.46 -2.37 2.97
N SER A 63 -10.38 -3.03 1.81
CA SER A 63 -11.48 -3.72 1.14
C SER A 63 -10.97 -4.82 0.21
N THR A 64 -11.90 -5.67 -0.26
CA THR A 64 -11.59 -6.63 -1.33
C THR A 64 -11.49 -5.93 -2.69
N THR A 65 -10.46 -6.28 -3.46
CA THR A 65 -10.19 -5.71 -4.79
C THR A 65 -10.49 -6.69 -5.94
N LYS A 66 -11.05 -7.86 -5.62
CA LYS A 66 -11.36 -8.90 -6.64
C LYS A 66 -12.56 -8.54 -7.52
N LYS A 67 -13.40 -7.61 -7.08
CA LYS A 67 -14.58 -7.14 -7.83
C LYS A 67 -14.36 -5.72 -8.31
N ASN A 68 -15.09 -5.32 -9.35
CA ASN A 68 -15.05 -3.94 -9.85
C ASN A 68 -15.55 -2.94 -8.79
N ASP A 69 -16.54 -3.32 -7.99
CA ASP A 69 -17.08 -2.47 -6.93
C ASP A 69 -16.20 -2.56 -5.68
N ILE A 70 -15.64 -1.44 -5.26
CA ILE A 70 -14.92 -1.28 -3.99
C ILE A 70 -15.89 -0.70 -2.97
N LYS A 71 -16.09 -1.45 -1.88
CA LYS A 71 -16.96 -1.05 -0.76
C LYS A 71 -16.19 -1.21 0.53
N PHE A 72 -16.14 -0.17 1.32
CA PHE A 72 -15.53 -0.20 2.64
C PHE A 72 -16.56 -0.59 3.71
N THR A 73 -16.09 -1.28 4.72
CA THR A 73 -16.95 -1.61 5.89
C THR A 73 -17.11 -0.41 6.82
N ASN A 74 -16.04 0.36 7.01
CA ASN A 74 -15.95 1.45 7.98
C ASN A 74 -15.63 2.80 7.32
N ASN A 75 -16.03 2.99 6.06
CA ASN A 75 -15.89 4.22 5.31
C ASN A 75 -17.11 4.37 4.41
N HIS A 76 -17.60 5.59 4.22
CA HIS A 76 -18.77 5.88 3.38
C HIS A 76 -18.45 5.89 1.89
N TRP A 77 -17.17 5.88 1.50
CA TRP A 77 -16.75 5.87 0.11
C TRP A 77 -17.04 4.52 -0.55
N ASN A 78 -17.74 4.59 -1.68
CA ASN A 78 -17.99 3.44 -2.52
C ASN A 78 -17.76 3.86 -3.97
N PHE A 79 -17.05 3.06 -4.74
CA PHE A 79 -16.72 3.40 -6.13
C PHE A 79 -16.46 2.15 -6.98
N LYS A 80 -16.44 2.33 -8.29
CA LYS A 80 -16.04 1.30 -9.24
C LYS A 80 -14.63 1.56 -9.75
N GLN A 81 -13.81 0.51 -9.80
CA GLN A 81 -12.45 0.62 -10.34
C GLN A 81 -12.43 1.13 -11.79
N SER A 82 -13.40 0.69 -12.62
CA SER A 82 -13.55 1.14 -14.00
C SER A 82 -13.77 2.64 -14.14
N ASP A 83 -14.44 3.26 -13.20
CA ASP A 83 -14.77 4.68 -13.24
C ASP A 83 -13.55 5.55 -12.92
N PHE A 84 -12.64 5.03 -12.07
CA PHE A 84 -11.39 5.69 -11.74
C PHE A 84 -10.49 5.96 -12.96
N LEU A 85 -10.29 4.95 -13.81
CA LEU A 85 -9.49 5.09 -15.02
C LEU A 85 -9.99 6.21 -15.92
N LYS A 86 -11.32 6.31 -16.04
CA LYS A 86 -11.95 7.33 -16.87
C LYS A 86 -11.88 8.72 -16.23
N TYR A 87 -12.20 8.80 -14.95
CA TYR A 87 -12.28 10.07 -14.24
C TYR A 87 -10.94 10.79 -14.22
N PHE A 88 -9.87 10.09 -13.87
CA PHE A 88 -8.52 10.64 -13.79
C PHE A 88 -7.69 10.51 -15.08
N ASN A 89 -8.28 9.99 -16.16
CA ASN A 89 -7.58 9.76 -17.44
C ASN A 89 -6.24 9.03 -17.28
N LEU A 90 -6.23 7.94 -16.48
CA LEU A 90 -5.02 7.23 -16.09
C LEU A 90 -4.51 6.27 -17.17
N ASN A 91 -3.20 6.20 -17.33
CA ASN A 91 -2.54 5.16 -18.10
C ASN A 91 -2.54 3.82 -17.38
N LYS A 92 -2.36 3.83 -16.05
CA LYS A 92 -2.33 2.61 -15.23
C LYS A 92 -2.93 2.85 -13.85
N LEU A 93 -3.75 1.90 -13.42
CA LEU A 93 -4.36 1.88 -12.10
C LEU A 93 -4.21 0.49 -11.49
N ILE A 94 -3.77 0.43 -10.24
CA ILE A 94 -3.70 -0.79 -9.46
C ILE A 94 -4.39 -0.54 -8.12
N PHE A 95 -5.38 -1.38 -7.79
CA PHE A 95 -5.91 -1.51 -6.45
C PHE A 95 -5.41 -2.79 -5.80
N VAL A 96 -4.92 -2.68 -4.59
CA VAL A 96 -4.54 -3.82 -3.75
C VAL A 96 -5.25 -3.74 -2.41
N ASN A 97 -5.49 -4.88 -1.78
CA ASN A 97 -5.92 -4.87 -0.39
C ASN A 97 -4.78 -4.35 0.50
N ASP A 98 -5.09 -3.59 1.55
CA ASP A 98 -4.12 -2.96 2.47
C ASP A 98 -3.16 -3.98 3.11
N PHE A 99 -3.67 -5.15 3.54
CA PHE A 99 -2.84 -6.23 4.07
C PHE A 99 -1.93 -6.85 3.00
N VAL A 100 -2.41 -6.98 1.77
CA VAL A 100 -1.57 -7.43 0.63
C VAL A 100 -0.44 -6.44 0.40
N ALA A 101 -0.72 -5.15 0.44
CA ALA A 101 0.31 -4.12 0.31
C ALA A 101 1.36 -4.22 1.43
N GLN A 102 0.93 -4.40 2.68
CA GLN A 102 1.83 -4.63 3.81
C GLN A 102 2.68 -5.89 3.63
N CYS A 103 2.07 -7.00 3.19
CA CYS A 103 2.80 -8.24 2.93
C CYS A 103 3.87 -8.08 1.85
N LEU A 104 3.55 -7.36 0.77
CA LEU A 104 4.50 -7.10 -0.32
C LEU A 104 5.67 -6.23 0.17
N SER A 105 5.39 -5.20 0.98
CA SER A 105 6.41 -4.37 1.61
C SER A 105 7.35 -5.19 2.49
N LEU A 106 6.79 -6.03 3.37
CA LEU A 106 7.59 -6.89 4.25
C LEU A 106 8.35 -7.98 3.48
N ALA A 107 7.81 -8.49 2.38
CA ALA A 107 8.49 -9.47 1.54
C ALA A 107 9.73 -8.87 0.87
N SER A 108 9.65 -7.63 0.38
CA SER A 108 10.79 -6.87 -0.14
C SER A 108 11.87 -6.70 0.94
N PHE A 109 11.45 -6.24 2.11
CA PHE A 109 12.32 -6.06 3.26
C PHE A 109 13.00 -7.38 3.70
N TYR A 110 12.22 -8.49 3.77
CA TYR A 110 12.77 -9.79 4.12
C TYR A 110 13.75 -10.33 3.08
N LYS A 111 13.56 -10.01 1.81
CA LYS A 111 14.51 -10.34 0.76
C LYS A 111 15.87 -9.68 1.02
N ASP A 112 15.87 -8.40 1.33
CA ASP A 112 17.08 -7.64 1.66
C ASP A 112 17.80 -8.24 2.89
N ILE A 113 17.05 -8.60 3.92
CA ILE A 113 17.59 -9.28 5.11
C ILE A 113 18.17 -10.65 4.75
N SER A 114 17.46 -11.45 3.96
CA SER A 114 17.86 -12.82 3.64
C SER A 114 19.06 -12.89 2.68
N GLU A 115 19.18 -11.93 1.77
CA GLU A 115 20.30 -11.81 0.85
C GLU A 115 21.56 -11.28 1.56
N ASN A 116 21.42 -10.36 2.48
CA ASN A 116 22.53 -9.80 3.27
C ASN A 116 22.90 -10.65 4.50
N ARG A 117 22.17 -11.72 4.77
CA ARG A 117 22.41 -12.74 5.81
C ARG A 117 22.59 -12.26 7.25
N THR A 118 22.38 -11.00 7.52
CA THR A 118 22.48 -10.43 8.87
C THR A 118 21.43 -9.33 9.04
N ILE A 119 20.53 -9.53 10.00
CA ILE A 119 19.78 -8.39 10.56
C ILE A 119 20.83 -7.63 11.37
N ASN A 120 21.39 -6.58 10.79
CA ASN A 120 22.28 -5.71 11.54
C ASN A 120 21.49 -4.60 12.22
N ASP A 121 22.05 -4.05 13.28
CA ASP A 121 21.42 -2.99 14.06
C ASP A 121 21.05 -1.76 13.20
N LYS A 122 21.78 -1.53 12.11
CA LYS A 122 21.49 -0.46 11.15
C LYS A 122 20.14 -0.66 10.46
N LEU A 123 19.86 -1.86 9.96
CA LEU A 123 18.59 -2.19 9.30
C LEU A 123 17.40 -2.09 10.28
N LEU A 124 17.59 -2.55 11.52
CA LEU A 124 16.59 -2.43 12.57
C LEU A 124 16.29 -0.97 12.90
N ASN A 125 17.33 -0.13 12.96
CA ASN A 125 17.20 1.29 13.26
C ASN A 125 16.60 2.08 12.07
N ASP A 126 17.04 1.80 10.84
CA ASP A 126 16.54 2.48 9.64
C ASP A 126 15.03 2.28 9.43
N TYR A 127 14.47 1.17 9.91
CA TYR A 127 13.05 0.84 9.79
C TYR A 127 12.29 0.87 11.13
N ASP A 128 12.88 1.35 12.21
CA ASP A 128 12.29 1.36 13.58
C ASP A 128 11.71 -0.01 13.99
N LEU A 129 12.44 -1.07 13.68
CA LEU A 129 12.02 -2.43 13.96
C LEU A 129 12.54 -2.90 15.32
N LYS A 130 11.73 -3.66 16.03
CA LYS A 130 12.10 -4.31 17.30
C LYS A 130 12.00 -5.81 17.20
N THR A 131 13.07 -6.51 17.53
CA THR A 131 13.05 -7.96 17.65
C THR A 131 12.35 -8.35 18.96
N ILE A 132 11.19 -8.99 18.84
CA ILE A 132 10.46 -9.52 20.01
C ILE A 132 11.07 -10.85 20.44
N LYS A 133 11.42 -11.71 19.49
CA LYS A 133 12.06 -13.00 19.70
C LYS A 133 12.96 -13.33 18.52
N SER A 134 14.21 -13.64 18.81
CA SER A 134 15.15 -14.10 17.79
C SER A 134 14.87 -15.56 17.41
N GLY A 135 15.21 -15.91 16.17
CA GLY A 135 15.10 -17.25 15.62
C GLY A 135 15.99 -17.41 14.41
N THR A 136 16.12 -18.63 13.92
CA THR A 136 16.86 -18.92 12.69
C THR A 136 15.87 -18.98 11.53
N PRO A 137 15.95 -18.06 10.54
CA PRO A 137 15.09 -18.09 9.39
C PRO A 137 15.27 -19.37 8.56
N ILE A 138 14.19 -20.01 8.20
CA ILE A 138 14.21 -21.14 7.26
C ILE A 138 14.05 -20.60 5.86
N LYS A 139 15.02 -20.91 4.99
CA LYS A 139 14.98 -20.51 3.58
C LYS A 139 13.71 -21.06 2.93
N ASN A 140 12.96 -20.21 2.24
CA ASN A 140 11.69 -20.52 1.55
C ASN A 140 10.49 -20.84 2.46
N ALA A 141 10.59 -20.63 3.77
CA ALA A 141 9.41 -20.73 4.62
C ALA A 141 8.42 -19.57 4.34
N PRO A 142 7.12 -19.82 4.49
CA PRO A 142 6.12 -18.75 4.38
C PRO A 142 6.30 -17.73 5.52
N LEU A 143 6.04 -16.46 5.21
CA LEU A 143 6.01 -15.37 6.19
C LEU A 143 4.58 -15.19 6.69
N LEU A 144 4.41 -15.10 8.01
CA LEU A 144 3.16 -14.70 8.63
C LEU A 144 3.23 -13.21 8.99
N VAL A 145 2.31 -12.45 8.45
CA VAL A 145 2.12 -11.02 8.78
C VAL A 145 0.85 -10.88 9.59
N THR A 146 0.95 -10.26 10.76
CA THR A 146 -0.20 -9.98 11.62
C THR A 146 -0.20 -8.51 12.00
N GLY A 147 -1.38 -7.87 11.94
CA GLY A 147 -1.57 -6.49 12.38
C GLY A 147 -2.67 -6.43 13.45
N PRO A 148 -2.39 -5.92 14.65
CA PRO A 148 -3.46 -5.61 15.59
C PRO A 148 -4.27 -4.42 15.06
N GLY A 149 -5.57 -4.62 14.85
CA GLY A 149 -6.50 -3.60 14.38
C GLY A 149 -7.83 -3.72 15.12
N THR A 150 -8.86 -3.06 14.65
CA THR A 150 -10.24 -3.20 15.15
C THR A 150 -10.82 -4.61 14.96
N GLY A 151 -10.14 -5.45 14.19
CA GLY A 151 -10.30 -6.89 14.07
C GLY A 151 -8.93 -7.53 13.92
N SER A 152 -8.74 -8.74 14.46
CA SER A 152 -7.49 -9.49 14.26
C SER A 152 -7.45 -9.99 12.81
N VAL A 153 -6.57 -9.44 11.98
CA VAL A 153 -6.34 -9.93 10.64
C VAL A 153 -4.96 -10.54 10.57
N SER A 154 -4.90 -11.78 10.13
CA SER A 154 -3.65 -12.48 9.84
C SER A 154 -3.60 -12.86 8.37
N TYR A 155 -2.48 -12.64 7.74
CA TYR A 155 -2.23 -13.00 6.35
C TYR A 155 -0.97 -13.85 6.27
N THR A 156 -1.06 -15.00 5.61
CA THR A 156 0.10 -15.85 5.33
C THR A 156 0.52 -15.60 3.89
N HIS A 157 1.68 -15.00 3.69
CA HIS A 157 2.27 -14.85 2.38
C HIS A 157 3.00 -16.14 2.00
N LEU A 158 2.39 -16.91 1.11
CA LEU A 158 3.12 -17.93 0.37
C LEU A 158 3.98 -17.20 -0.66
N ARG A 159 5.27 -17.48 -0.70
CA ARG A 159 6.15 -16.97 -1.76
C ARG A 159 5.44 -17.12 -3.10
N ALA A 160 5.34 -16.04 -3.85
CA ALA A 160 5.01 -16.13 -5.25
C ALA A 160 6.05 -17.06 -5.89
N HIS A 161 5.64 -18.26 -6.27
CA HIS A 161 6.41 -19.04 -7.20
C HIS A 161 6.51 -18.19 -8.46
N GLU A 162 7.71 -17.84 -8.84
CA GLU A 162 7.99 -17.43 -10.20
C GLU A 162 7.48 -18.56 -11.08
N THR A 163 6.31 -18.40 -11.65
CA THR A 163 5.87 -19.21 -12.77
C THR A 163 6.68 -18.73 -13.96
N ASN A 164 7.87 -19.31 -14.10
CA ASN A 164 8.50 -19.41 -15.39
C ASN A 164 7.62 -20.34 -16.23
N GLN A 165 6.75 -19.77 -17.04
CA GLN A 165 6.33 -20.33 -18.32
C GLN A 165 5.99 -19.21 -19.28
#